data_ad1387bd3b593030b256eb6d4e52d99a
#
_entry.id   ad1387bd3b593030b256eb6d4e52d99a
#
_cell.length_a   1.000
_cell.length_b   1.000
_cell.length_c   1.000
_cell.angle_alpha   90.00
_cell.angle_beta   90.00
_cell.angle_gamma   90.00
#
_symmetry.space_group_name_H-M   'P 1'
#
loop_
_entity.id
_entity.type
_entity.pdbx_description
1 polymer ?
#
loop_
_entity_poly.entity_id
_entity_poly.type
_entity_poly.pdbx_seq_one_letter_code
_entity_poly.pdbx_strand_id
1 'polypeptide(L)'
;MLKHFFLLLFSIIVLASCGGNDDPVDPVEPFVPTKTKNAVFVFMPYTGYNSIYGCLLKNLDDMEQAIVKEKGLGNSQILVFISESMKTSHLVKIGYNKGKCRRDTLNTYTNYDYTTPDGIASLLTSVKQWTPADNYSMIIGCHGEGWMPKKQTKQTRYFGGTAIPIDISDFNEGIKNAGMKMNYILFDDCYMSGIEVAYQLREAANYLIASTSEMMGYGMPYHKILKYLLADNPDYEAVCSDFTSFYNNFSMPYGTIAVTDLAYTEEMASFMKAINITHTFDLDKIDDVQDLDVEHFTPTVYFDLGSYLRVLCGDDAPTYTEATNLLKKLVPYKGTTGMIYSWTGRKPLELKEYSGLTISDPSINAKAVETKKQTTWWNATH
;
A
#
# COMPACT_ATOMS: atom_id res chain seq x y z
N MET A 1 -45.81 -7.46 15.68
CA MET A 1 -44.48 -7.42 15.08
C MET A 1 -44.10 -5.98 14.80
N LEU A 2 -43.48 -5.31 15.74
CA LEU A 2 -43.18 -3.87 15.71
C LEU A 2 -41.74 -3.68 15.29
N LYS A 3 -41.52 -3.03 14.14
CA LYS A 3 -40.18 -2.63 13.68
C LYS A 3 -39.75 -1.39 14.48
N HIS A 4 -38.72 -1.50 15.25
CA HIS A 4 -38.14 -0.36 15.96
C HIS A 4 -37.15 0.35 15.03
N PHE A 5 -37.54 1.56 14.66
CA PHE A 5 -36.68 2.54 13.97
C PHE A 5 -35.90 3.28 15.08
N PHE A 6 -34.59 3.07 15.16
CA PHE A 6 -33.75 3.87 16.04
C PHE A 6 -33.35 5.17 15.33
N LEU A 7 -34.00 6.26 15.71
CA LEU A 7 -33.61 7.63 15.38
C LEU A 7 -32.54 8.06 16.39
N LEU A 8 -31.29 8.18 15.99
CA LEU A 8 -30.25 8.81 16.80
C LEU A 8 -30.42 10.33 16.72
N LEU A 9 -30.93 10.94 17.79
CA LEU A 9 -30.93 12.38 18.01
C LEU A 9 -29.53 12.84 18.39
N PHE A 10 -28.87 13.59 17.51
CA PHE A 10 -27.66 14.34 17.85
C PHE A 10 -28.06 15.60 18.60
N SER A 11 -27.72 15.68 19.89
CA SER A 11 -27.88 16.88 20.71
C SER A 11 -26.77 17.88 20.37
N ILE A 12 -27.14 19.00 19.77
CA ILE A 12 -26.25 20.15 19.54
C ILE A 12 -26.23 20.98 20.82
N ILE A 13 -25.09 21.04 21.48
CA ILE A 13 -24.86 22.00 22.59
C ILE A 13 -24.39 23.30 21.95
N VAL A 14 -25.27 24.29 21.95
CA VAL A 14 -24.92 25.68 21.59
C VAL A 14 -24.42 26.38 22.83
N LEU A 15 -23.14 26.69 22.90
CA LEU A 15 -22.58 27.63 23.88
C LEU A 15 -22.79 29.05 23.38
N ALA A 16 -23.74 29.75 23.97
CA ALA A 16 -23.93 31.17 23.75
C ALA A 16 -22.84 31.96 24.52
N SER A 17 -21.94 32.61 23.76
CA SER A 17 -21.05 33.65 24.28
C SER A 17 -21.61 35.02 23.92
N CYS A 18 -21.90 35.84 24.91
CA CYS A 18 -22.37 37.23 24.75
C CYS A 18 -21.23 38.18 24.37
N GLY A 19 -21.47 39.00 23.36
CA GLY A 19 -20.84 40.32 23.21
C GLY A 19 -20.19 40.62 21.87
N GLY A 20 -20.87 41.44 21.02
CA GLY A 20 -20.27 42.31 20.02
C GLY A 20 -20.61 41.99 18.55
N ASN A 21 -21.45 42.83 17.95
CA ASN A 21 -21.79 42.97 16.51
C ASN A 21 -22.06 41.68 15.74
N ASP A 22 -23.31 41.30 15.75
CA ASP A 22 -23.83 40.14 15.01
C ASP A 22 -24.07 40.51 13.53
N ASP A 23 -23.14 40.16 12.66
CA ASP A 23 -23.53 39.76 11.32
C ASP A 23 -24.23 38.39 11.44
N PRO A 24 -25.36 38.16 10.78
CA PRO A 24 -26.06 36.88 10.86
C PRO A 24 -25.15 35.77 10.32
N VAL A 25 -24.68 34.92 11.24
CA VAL A 25 -23.98 33.67 10.84
C VAL A 25 -25.05 32.81 10.16
N ASP A 26 -24.91 32.65 8.84
CA ASP A 26 -25.73 31.73 8.09
C ASP A 26 -25.71 30.35 8.80
N PRO A 27 -26.86 29.69 8.99
CA PRO A 27 -26.91 28.39 9.62
C PRO A 27 -26.00 27.44 8.82
N VAL A 28 -25.01 26.86 9.50
CA VAL A 28 -24.15 25.85 8.90
C VAL A 28 -25.06 24.68 8.51
N GLU A 29 -25.37 24.57 7.22
CA GLU A 29 -26.13 23.44 6.71
C GLU A 29 -25.41 22.13 7.11
N PRO A 30 -26.15 21.11 7.59
CA PRO A 30 -25.56 19.85 7.93
C PRO A 30 -24.86 19.28 6.69
N PHE A 31 -23.57 18.90 6.85
CA PHE A 31 -22.79 18.30 5.77
C PHE A 31 -23.47 17.02 5.29
N VAL A 32 -24.08 17.05 4.12
CA VAL A 32 -24.63 15.87 3.45
C VAL A 32 -23.56 15.34 2.50
N PRO A 33 -22.98 14.14 2.75
CA PRO A 33 -21.99 13.56 1.87
C PRO A 33 -22.57 13.35 0.47
N THR A 34 -21.98 13.98 -0.54
CA THR A 34 -22.34 13.74 -1.93
C THR A 34 -21.63 12.51 -2.43
N LYS A 35 -22.38 11.57 -3.02
CA LYS A 35 -21.80 10.38 -3.64
C LYS A 35 -20.89 10.79 -4.80
N THR A 36 -19.70 10.21 -4.84
CA THR A 36 -18.69 10.39 -5.89
C THR A 36 -18.48 9.09 -6.67
N LYS A 37 -17.81 9.15 -7.80
CA LYS A 37 -17.47 7.94 -8.55
C LYS A 37 -16.34 7.18 -7.88
N ASN A 38 -15.27 7.88 -7.48
CA ASN A 38 -14.12 7.28 -6.84
C ASN A 38 -13.80 7.95 -5.51
N ALA A 39 -13.42 7.16 -4.53
CA ALA A 39 -12.85 7.63 -3.27
C ALA A 39 -11.47 7.00 -3.09
N VAL A 40 -10.46 7.84 -2.87
CA VAL A 40 -9.12 7.39 -2.53
C VAL A 40 -8.89 7.66 -1.05
N PHE A 41 -8.68 6.61 -0.29
CA PHE A 41 -8.34 6.69 1.12
C PHE A 41 -6.83 6.60 1.29
N VAL A 42 -6.21 7.66 1.79
CA VAL A 42 -4.79 7.72 2.11
C VAL A 42 -4.62 7.37 3.57
N PHE A 43 -3.98 6.25 3.86
CA PHE A 43 -3.78 5.72 5.20
C PHE A 43 -2.32 5.89 5.61
N MET A 44 -2.07 6.84 6.53
CA MET A 44 -0.76 7.18 7.07
C MET A 44 -0.71 6.91 8.58
N PRO A 45 -0.66 5.62 8.99
CA PRO A 45 -0.74 5.23 10.39
C PRO A 45 0.56 5.45 11.15
N TYR A 46 1.56 6.09 10.53
CA TYR A 46 2.87 6.26 11.12
C TYR A 46 2.87 7.32 12.21
N THR A 47 3.27 6.91 13.41
CA THR A 47 3.42 7.79 14.56
C THR A 47 4.90 7.93 14.88
N GLY A 48 5.47 9.10 14.68
CA GLY A 48 6.86 9.27 15.08
C GLY A 48 7.40 10.65 14.80
N TYR A 49 8.18 11.17 15.73
CA TYR A 49 8.96 12.40 15.60
C TYR A 49 10.18 12.25 14.70
N ASN A 50 10.17 11.27 13.80
CA ASN A 50 11.30 10.99 12.93
C ASN A 50 11.07 11.49 11.50
N SER A 51 12.06 11.29 10.65
CA SER A 51 12.09 11.77 9.28
C SER A 51 10.92 11.33 8.39
N ILE A 52 10.32 10.16 8.64
CA ILE A 52 9.22 9.64 7.81
C ILE A 52 7.95 10.49 7.94
N TYR A 53 7.58 10.96 9.14
CA TYR A 53 6.40 11.82 9.28
C TYR A 53 6.52 13.08 8.41
N GLY A 54 7.71 13.70 8.37
CA GLY A 54 7.99 14.82 7.47
C GLY A 54 7.86 14.46 5.99
N CYS A 55 8.29 13.25 5.60
CA CYS A 55 8.12 12.74 4.24
C CYS A 55 6.63 12.55 3.90
N LEU A 56 5.82 11.99 4.80
CA LEU A 56 4.39 11.82 4.60
C LEU A 56 3.65 13.15 4.43
N LEU A 57 4.00 14.17 5.23
CA LEU A 57 3.44 15.52 5.05
C LEU A 57 3.79 16.08 3.68
N LYS A 58 5.04 15.88 3.23
CA LYS A 58 5.47 16.29 1.89
C LYS A 58 4.72 15.54 0.79
N ASN A 59 4.44 14.26 0.94
CA ASN A 59 3.61 13.50 0.00
C ASN A 59 2.20 14.10 -0.12
N LEU A 60 1.61 14.57 1.01
CA LEU A 60 0.33 15.28 0.96
C LEU A 60 0.45 16.62 0.22
N ASP A 61 1.54 17.38 0.42
CA ASP A 61 1.79 18.62 -0.32
C ASP A 61 1.94 18.34 -1.83
N ASP A 62 2.60 17.26 -2.21
CA ASP A 62 2.76 16.83 -3.61
C ASP A 62 1.41 16.39 -4.23
N MET A 63 0.55 15.73 -3.46
CA MET A 63 -0.82 15.42 -3.88
C MET A 63 -1.62 16.71 -4.14
N GLU A 64 -1.51 17.70 -3.26
CA GLU A 64 -2.17 19.01 -3.43
C GLU A 64 -1.64 19.78 -4.64
N GLN A 65 -0.33 19.71 -4.91
CA GLN A 65 0.26 20.29 -6.12
C GLN A 65 -0.33 19.65 -7.39
N ALA A 66 -0.48 18.33 -7.42
CA ALA A 66 -1.14 17.63 -8.53
C ALA A 66 -2.59 18.12 -8.70
N ILE A 67 -3.37 18.19 -7.63
CA ILE A 67 -4.77 18.64 -7.66
C ILE A 67 -4.89 20.07 -8.18
N VAL A 68 -4.01 20.96 -7.75
CA VAL A 68 -3.98 22.35 -8.22
C VAL A 68 -3.64 22.41 -9.70
N LYS A 69 -2.66 21.64 -10.15
CA LYS A 69 -2.24 21.57 -11.57
C LYS A 69 -3.37 21.06 -12.46
N GLU A 70 -4.07 20.04 -12.03
CA GLU A 70 -5.21 19.43 -12.75
C GLU A 70 -6.52 20.21 -12.54
N LYS A 71 -6.49 21.31 -11.77
CA LYS A 71 -7.64 22.19 -11.46
C LYS A 71 -8.79 21.46 -10.76
N GLY A 72 -8.49 20.45 -9.97
CA GLY A 72 -9.46 19.71 -9.16
C GLY A 72 -9.19 18.23 -9.05
N LEU A 73 -10.17 17.52 -8.52
CA LEU A 73 -10.17 16.09 -8.23
C LEU A 73 -10.95 15.26 -9.28
N GLY A 74 -11.52 15.91 -10.30
CA GLY A 74 -12.43 15.24 -11.24
C GLY A 74 -13.64 14.61 -10.53
N ASN A 75 -13.91 13.34 -10.81
CA ASN A 75 -14.98 12.55 -10.19
C ASN A 75 -14.53 11.84 -8.91
N SER A 76 -13.41 12.27 -8.32
CA SER A 76 -12.79 11.60 -7.18
C SER A 76 -12.82 12.46 -5.93
N GLN A 77 -12.74 11.84 -4.77
CA GLN A 77 -12.51 12.48 -3.48
C GLN A 77 -11.34 11.81 -2.77
N ILE A 78 -10.59 12.58 -1.97
CA ILE A 78 -9.47 12.08 -1.17
C ILE A 78 -9.75 12.31 0.30
N LEU A 79 -9.71 11.22 1.08
CA LEU A 79 -9.67 11.25 2.53
C LEU A 79 -8.32 10.77 3.00
N VAL A 80 -7.80 11.42 4.03
CA VAL A 80 -6.49 11.09 4.61
C VAL A 80 -6.69 10.78 6.08
N PHE A 81 -6.29 9.58 6.50
CA PHE A 81 -6.05 9.29 7.91
C PHE A 81 -4.57 9.49 8.18
N ILE A 82 -4.25 10.41 9.06
CA ILE A 82 -2.86 10.67 9.46
C ILE A 82 -2.72 10.62 10.95
N SER A 83 -1.74 9.86 11.42
CA SER A 83 -1.43 9.73 12.83
C SER A 83 -0.31 10.70 13.22
N GLU A 84 -0.67 11.75 13.97
CA GLU A 84 0.25 12.76 14.47
C GLU A 84 1.11 12.22 15.61
N SER A 85 0.51 11.36 16.43
CA SER A 85 1.18 10.74 17.58
C SER A 85 0.55 9.38 17.91
N MET A 86 1.13 8.64 18.86
CA MET A 86 0.55 7.40 19.40
C MET A 86 -0.87 7.56 19.94
N LYS A 87 -1.28 8.80 20.25
CA LYS A 87 -2.56 9.09 20.89
C LYS A 87 -3.52 9.86 20.01
N THR A 88 -3.04 10.56 19.01
CA THR A 88 -3.85 11.49 18.21
C THR A 88 -3.72 11.20 16.75
N SER A 89 -4.85 10.99 16.11
CA SER A 89 -4.95 10.80 14.66
C SER A 89 -6.10 11.62 14.11
N HIS A 90 -6.02 11.99 12.84
CA HIS A 90 -7.02 12.82 12.19
C HIS A 90 -7.51 12.14 10.92
N LEU A 91 -8.82 12.23 10.68
CA LEU A 91 -9.42 11.97 9.38
C LEU A 91 -9.66 13.31 8.71
N VAL A 92 -9.03 13.53 7.57
CA VAL A 92 -8.98 14.80 6.86
C VAL A 92 -9.51 14.60 5.45
N LYS A 93 -10.29 15.55 4.94
CA LYS A 93 -10.70 15.61 3.54
C LYS A 93 -9.87 16.66 2.82
N ILE A 94 -9.32 16.30 1.65
CA ILE A 94 -8.68 17.27 0.76
C ILE A 94 -9.74 17.85 -0.17
N GLY A 95 -10.05 19.13 0.00
CA GLY A 95 -10.93 19.90 -0.86
C GLY A 95 -10.14 20.77 -1.83
N TYR A 96 -10.74 21.11 -2.98
CA TYR A 96 -10.18 22.07 -3.93
C TYR A 96 -11.21 23.16 -4.25
N ASN A 97 -10.79 24.42 -4.15
CA ASN A 97 -11.63 25.54 -4.53
C ASN A 97 -10.77 26.71 -5.03
N LYS A 98 -11.13 27.29 -6.20
CA LYS A 98 -10.52 28.49 -6.78
C LYS A 98 -8.99 28.47 -6.82
N GLY A 99 -8.40 27.35 -7.23
CA GLY A 99 -6.96 27.21 -7.41
C GLY A 99 -6.18 26.86 -6.14
N LYS A 100 -6.84 26.51 -5.04
CA LYS A 100 -6.20 26.15 -3.78
C LYS A 100 -6.80 24.87 -3.19
N CYS A 101 -5.97 24.05 -2.59
CA CYS A 101 -6.40 22.96 -1.75
C CYS A 101 -6.65 23.41 -0.31
N ARG A 102 -7.50 22.67 0.39
CA ARG A 102 -7.81 22.85 1.81
C ARG A 102 -7.91 21.47 2.46
N ARG A 103 -7.33 21.34 3.63
CA ARG A 103 -7.42 20.15 4.48
C ARG A 103 -8.48 20.39 5.55
N ASP A 104 -9.64 19.72 5.40
CA ASP A 104 -10.75 19.82 6.35
C ASP A 104 -10.72 18.63 7.29
N THR A 105 -10.46 18.84 8.58
CA THR A 105 -10.51 17.79 9.59
C THR A 105 -11.96 17.38 9.83
N LEU A 106 -12.29 16.16 9.46
CA LEU A 106 -13.64 15.58 9.61
C LEU A 106 -13.80 14.93 10.99
N ASN A 107 -12.74 14.33 11.52
CA ASN A 107 -12.73 13.71 12.84
C ASN A 107 -11.32 13.72 13.45
N THR A 108 -11.27 13.77 14.76
CA THR A 108 -10.05 13.60 15.55
C THR A 108 -10.23 12.41 16.47
N TYR A 109 -9.32 11.46 16.39
CA TYR A 109 -9.34 10.24 17.18
C TYR A 109 -8.30 10.34 18.31
N THR A 110 -8.70 9.91 19.49
CA THR A 110 -7.82 9.81 20.67
C THR A 110 -7.70 8.38 21.11
N ASN A 111 -6.47 7.85 21.20
CA ASN A 111 -6.16 6.46 21.55
C ASN A 111 -6.91 5.44 20.67
N TYR A 112 -7.05 5.73 19.38
CA TYR A 112 -7.76 4.87 18.45
C TYR A 112 -6.87 3.71 18.03
N ASP A 113 -7.38 2.50 18.13
CA ASP A 113 -6.70 1.31 17.65
C ASP A 113 -7.01 1.09 16.16
N TYR A 114 -6.08 1.45 15.30
CA TYR A 114 -6.12 1.26 13.85
C TYR A 114 -5.17 0.16 13.35
N THR A 115 -4.74 -0.72 14.27
CA THR A 115 -3.80 -1.81 13.98
C THR A 115 -4.43 -3.19 14.02
N THR A 116 -5.69 -3.26 14.47
CA THR A 116 -6.49 -4.49 14.51
C THR A 116 -7.50 -4.55 13.37
N PRO A 117 -7.96 -5.75 12.98
CA PRO A 117 -9.01 -5.89 11.97
C PRO A 117 -10.27 -5.05 12.26
N ASP A 118 -10.74 -5.03 13.51
CA ASP A 118 -11.92 -4.28 13.90
C ASP A 118 -11.69 -2.77 13.85
N GLY A 119 -10.51 -2.30 14.28
CA GLY A 119 -10.14 -0.89 14.19
C GLY A 119 -10.05 -0.41 12.74
N ILE A 120 -9.40 -1.18 11.89
CA ILE A 120 -9.31 -0.90 10.45
C ILE A 120 -10.71 -0.89 9.82
N ALA A 121 -11.55 -1.90 10.12
CA ALA A 121 -12.92 -1.97 9.60
C ALA A 121 -13.77 -0.78 10.04
N SER A 122 -13.66 -0.36 11.29
CA SER A 122 -14.37 0.81 11.82
C SER A 122 -13.93 2.10 11.12
N LEU A 123 -12.62 2.28 10.88
CA LEU A 123 -12.08 3.41 10.15
C LEU A 123 -12.59 3.44 8.71
N LEU A 124 -12.55 2.32 8.01
CA LEU A 124 -13.05 2.20 6.63
C LEU A 124 -14.57 2.43 6.54
N THR A 125 -15.32 2.01 7.56
CA THR A 125 -16.75 2.31 7.66
C THR A 125 -16.98 3.83 7.79
N SER A 126 -16.15 4.52 8.57
CA SER A 126 -16.19 5.98 8.68
C SER A 126 -15.85 6.65 7.33
N VAL A 127 -14.87 6.13 6.60
CA VAL A 127 -14.54 6.61 5.24
C VAL A 127 -15.75 6.49 4.30
N LYS A 128 -16.46 5.35 4.32
CA LYS A 128 -17.68 5.15 3.51
C LYS A 128 -18.80 6.14 3.89
N GLN A 129 -18.94 6.47 5.16
CA GLN A 129 -19.93 7.43 5.64
C GLN A 129 -19.62 8.85 5.17
N TRP A 130 -18.35 9.27 5.29
CA TRP A 130 -17.92 10.61 4.89
C TRP A 130 -17.80 10.79 3.37
N THR A 131 -17.53 9.72 2.65
CA THR A 131 -17.31 9.76 1.20
C THR A 131 -17.94 8.52 0.55
N PRO A 132 -19.28 8.48 0.41
CA PRO A 132 -19.94 7.45 -0.37
C PRO A 132 -19.42 7.47 -1.81
N ALA A 133 -19.00 6.33 -2.34
CA ALA A 133 -18.45 6.22 -3.69
C ALA A 133 -18.88 4.91 -4.36
N ASP A 134 -18.78 4.88 -5.71
CA ASP A 134 -18.95 3.63 -6.45
C ASP A 134 -17.71 2.73 -6.33
N ASN A 135 -16.52 3.33 -6.32
CA ASN A 135 -15.25 2.63 -6.23
C ASN A 135 -14.40 3.22 -5.11
N TYR A 136 -13.69 2.35 -4.41
CA TYR A 136 -12.73 2.74 -3.39
C TYR A 136 -11.34 2.26 -3.77
N SER A 137 -10.33 3.07 -3.49
CA SER A 137 -8.92 2.72 -3.60
C SER A 137 -8.18 3.17 -2.36
N MET A 138 -7.03 2.58 -2.09
CA MET A 138 -6.23 2.92 -0.92
C MET A 138 -4.79 3.22 -1.30
N ILE A 139 -4.22 4.25 -0.68
CA ILE A 139 -2.80 4.59 -0.69
C ILE A 139 -2.32 4.47 0.75
N ILE A 140 -1.22 3.79 0.97
CA ILE A 140 -0.66 3.54 2.29
C ILE A 140 0.74 4.14 2.35
N GLY A 141 1.02 4.94 3.36
CA GLY A 141 2.33 5.54 3.58
C GLY A 141 2.80 5.32 5.00
N CYS A 142 3.79 4.45 5.19
CA CYS A 142 4.42 4.13 6.45
C CYS A 142 5.76 3.39 6.25
N HIS A 143 6.20 2.57 7.20
CA HIS A 143 7.22 1.56 6.93
C HIS A 143 6.60 0.29 6.36
N GLY A 144 7.35 -0.39 5.48
CA GLY A 144 7.00 -1.71 4.96
C GLY A 144 8.13 -2.71 5.16
N GLU A 145 7.77 -3.95 5.42
CA GLU A 145 8.68 -5.11 5.48
C GLU A 145 8.06 -6.36 4.79
N GLY A 146 7.25 -6.11 3.76
CA GLY A 146 6.58 -7.18 3.02
C GLY A 146 5.61 -7.96 3.90
N TRP A 147 5.68 -9.28 3.80
CA TRP A 147 4.83 -10.22 4.53
C TRP A 147 5.35 -10.60 5.91
N MET A 148 6.56 -10.18 6.28
CA MET A 148 7.19 -10.59 7.53
C MET A 148 6.29 -10.21 8.72
N PRO A 149 5.92 -11.19 9.60
CA PRO A 149 4.95 -10.94 10.65
C PRO A 149 5.50 -10.05 11.76
N LYS A 150 4.61 -9.31 12.41
CA LYS A 150 4.93 -8.54 13.62
C LYS A 150 5.40 -9.50 14.71
N LYS A 151 6.65 -9.35 15.18
CA LYS A 151 7.15 -10.05 16.39
C LYS A 151 7.36 -9.09 17.54
N GLN A 152 7.17 -9.57 18.76
CA GLN A 152 7.30 -8.85 20.04
C GLN A 152 8.73 -8.41 20.38
N THR A 153 9.71 -8.44 19.48
CA THR A 153 11.10 -8.09 19.75
C THR A 153 11.55 -6.80 19.10
N LYS A 154 12.27 -5.99 19.84
CA LYS A 154 12.62 -4.57 19.65
C LYS A 154 13.42 -4.17 18.39
N GLN A 155 13.60 -5.00 17.36
CA GLN A 155 14.54 -4.73 16.27
C GLN A 155 14.02 -4.99 14.84
N THR A 156 12.75 -5.20 14.63
CA THR A 156 12.22 -5.39 13.27
C THR A 156 11.22 -4.28 12.93
N ARG A 157 11.36 -3.76 11.73
CA ARG A 157 10.40 -2.85 11.12
C ARG A 157 9.21 -3.69 10.65
N TYR A 158 8.01 -3.18 10.77
CA TYR A 158 6.77 -3.84 10.35
C TYR A 158 6.03 -2.91 9.41
N PHE A 159 5.10 -3.43 8.64
CA PHE A 159 4.10 -2.59 8.02
C PHE A 159 3.48 -1.71 9.12
N GLY A 160 3.43 -0.40 8.92
CA GLY A 160 2.95 0.55 9.91
C GLY A 160 4.02 1.18 10.80
N GLY A 161 5.11 0.50 11.10
CA GLY A 161 6.21 1.01 11.96
C GLY A 161 6.37 0.26 13.28
N THR A 162 7.52 0.45 13.94
CA THR A 162 7.92 -0.32 15.13
C THR A 162 7.00 -0.15 16.34
N ALA A 163 6.34 0.99 16.45
CA ALA A 163 5.42 1.29 17.56
C ALA A 163 3.98 0.87 17.28
N ILE A 164 3.63 0.66 16.02
CA ILE A 164 2.27 0.38 15.54
C ILE A 164 2.30 -0.66 14.42
N PRO A 165 2.81 -1.86 14.69
CA PRO A 165 2.92 -2.91 13.69
C PRO A 165 1.54 -3.41 13.27
N ILE A 166 1.35 -3.56 11.97
CA ILE A 166 0.15 -4.16 11.37
C ILE A 166 0.58 -5.38 10.58
N ASP A 167 -0.02 -6.55 10.81
CA ASP A 167 0.17 -7.69 9.93
C ASP A 167 -0.67 -7.54 8.67
N ILE A 168 -0.13 -7.97 7.54
CA ILE A 168 -0.86 -7.91 6.27
C ILE A 168 -2.15 -8.75 6.29
N SER A 169 -2.19 -9.80 7.11
CA SER A 169 -3.40 -10.61 7.36
C SER A 169 -4.46 -9.83 8.12
N ASP A 170 -4.08 -9.11 9.20
CA ASP A 170 -5.00 -8.28 9.98
C ASP A 170 -5.55 -7.13 9.12
N PHE A 171 -4.70 -6.56 8.27
CA PHE A 171 -5.10 -5.51 7.33
C PHE A 171 -6.11 -6.02 6.29
N ASN A 172 -5.84 -7.18 5.68
CA ASN A 172 -6.76 -7.84 4.76
C ASN A 172 -8.11 -8.13 5.42
N GLU A 173 -8.10 -8.67 6.64
CA GLU A 173 -9.32 -8.97 7.39
C GLU A 173 -10.10 -7.70 7.71
N GLY A 174 -9.43 -6.61 8.08
CA GLY A 174 -10.08 -5.32 8.33
C GLY A 174 -10.80 -4.77 7.10
N ILE A 175 -10.21 -4.89 5.91
CA ILE A 175 -10.87 -4.49 4.65
C ILE A 175 -12.10 -5.36 4.38
N LYS A 176 -12.00 -6.68 4.56
CA LYS A 176 -13.11 -7.63 4.39
C LYS A 176 -14.23 -7.36 5.38
N ASN A 177 -13.92 -7.12 6.65
CA ASN A 177 -14.90 -6.82 7.71
C ASN A 177 -15.63 -5.49 7.46
N ALA A 178 -14.99 -4.53 6.79
CA ALA A 178 -15.66 -3.31 6.31
C ALA A 178 -16.61 -3.56 5.13
N GLY A 179 -16.65 -4.77 4.59
CA GLY A 179 -17.42 -5.11 3.38
C GLY A 179 -16.93 -4.30 2.16
N MET A 180 -15.62 -4.16 2.01
CA MET A 180 -14.98 -3.40 0.93
C MET A 180 -14.09 -4.29 0.09
N LYS A 181 -13.95 -3.91 -1.19
CA LYS A 181 -12.88 -4.36 -2.07
C LYS A 181 -12.33 -3.14 -2.78
N MET A 182 -11.02 -2.94 -2.71
CA MET A 182 -10.36 -1.80 -3.31
C MET A 182 -10.15 -2.02 -4.81
N ASN A 183 -10.28 -0.96 -5.60
CA ASN A 183 -9.88 -1.02 -7.01
C ASN A 183 -8.36 -1.24 -7.11
N TYR A 184 -7.60 -0.48 -6.31
CA TYR A 184 -6.19 -0.75 -6.08
C TYR A 184 -5.81 -0.46 -4.62
N ILE A 185 -4.74 -1.13 -4.15
CA ILE A 185 -3.98 -0.76 -2.96
C ILE A 185 -2.57 -0.39 -3.43
N LEU A 186 -2.15 0.86 -3.15
CA LEU A 186 -0.82 1.34 -3.40
C LEU A 186 -0.07 1.45 -2.08
N PHE A 187 1.05 0.76 -1.95
CA PHE A 187 1.97 0.91 -0.84
C PHE A 187 3.11 1.84 -1.23
N ASP A 188 3.19 2.99 -0.57
CA ASP A 188 4.34 3.90 -0.60
C ASP A 188 5.32 3.49 0.51
N ASP A 189 5.66 2.22 0.52
CA ASP A 189 6.38 1.51 1.56
C ASP A 189 7.42 0.56 0.95
N CYS A 190 8.42 0.16 1.75
CA CYS A 190 9.47 -0.77 1.33
C CYS A 190 8.95 -2.20 1.23
N TYR A 191 9.42 -2.98 0.25
CA TYR A 191 9.26 -4.44 0.12
C TYR A 191 7.83 -4.97 0.01
N MET A 192 6.84 -4.13 -0.30
CA MET A 192 5.44 -4.57 -0.33
C MET A 192 5.03 -5.27 -1.64
N SER A 193 5.88 -5.26 -2.69
CA SER A 193 5.62 -5.99 -3.94
C SER A 193 6.14 -7.43 -3.87
N GLY A 194 5.56 -8.24 -2.97
CA GLY A 194 5.86 -9.66 -2.82
C GLY A 194 4.67 -10.53 -3.20
N ILE A 195 4.93 -11.73 -3.72
CA ILE A 195 3.87 -12.68 -4.08
C ILE A 195 3.04 -13.10 -2.87
N GLU A 196 3.66 -13.19 -1.69
CA GLU A 196 3.00 -13.50 -0.42
C GLU A 196 2.02 -12.39 -0.02
N VAL A 197 2.41 -11.12 -0.22
CA VAL A 197 1.55 -9.95 0.01
C VAL A 197 0.41 -9.91 -1.00
N ALA A 198 0.73 -10.10 -2.28
CA ALA A 198 -0.25 -10.12 -3.36
C ALA A 198 -1.30 -11.21 -3.15
N TYR A 199 -0.87 -12.42 -2.82
CA TYR A 199 -1.78 -13.53 -2.55
C TYR A 199 -2.65 -13.30 -1.31
N GLN A 200 -2.09 -12.70 -0.26
CA GLN A 200 -2.86 -12.35 0.95
C GLN A 200 -3.95 -11.32 0.65
N LEU A 201 -3.69 -10.35 -0.23
CA LEU A 201 -4.61 -9.24 -0.53
C LEU A 201 -5.57 -9.50 -1.71
N ARG A 202 -5.54 -10.68 -2.35
CA ARG A 202 -6.28 -10.98 -3.59
C ARG A 202 -7.81 -10.79 -3.48
N GLU A 203 -8.35 -10.93 -2.26
CA GLU A 203 -9.77 -10.70 -2.01
C GLU A 203 -10.08 -9.25 -1.61
N ALA A 204 -9.07 -8.52 -1.10
CA ALA A 204 -9.22 -7.15 -0.62
C ALA A 204 -9.07 -6.09 -1.73
N ALA A 205 -8.40 -6.41 -2.84
CA ALA A 205 -8.19 -5.49 -3.94
C ALA A 205 -8.20 -6.18 -5.31
N ASN A 206 -8.31 -5.37 -6.39
CA ASN A 206 -8.11 -5.87 -7.75
C ASN A 206 -6.64 -5.76 -8.16
N TYR A 207 -5.96 -4.67 -7.77
CA TYR A 207 -4.56 -4.41 -8.09
C TYR A 207 -3.75 -4.06 -6.85
N LEU A 208 -2.50 -4.53 -6.82
CA LEU A 208 -1.48 -4.11 -5.87
C LEU A 208 -0.42 -3.28 -6.61
N ILE A 209 -0.12 -2.08 -6.10
CA ILE A 209 0.93 -1.20 -6.63
C ILE A 209 1.97 -1.04 -5.52
N ALA A 210 3.20 -1.47 -5.75
CA ALA A 210 4.21 -1.46 -4.69
C ALA A 210 5.64 -1.56 -5.22
N SER A 211 6.62 -1.36 -4.33
CA SER A 211 8.05 -1.59 -4.59
C SER A 211 8.49 -2.97 -4.11
N THR A 212 9.40 -3.60 -4.86
CA THR A 212 10.08 -4.86 -4.46
C THR A 212 11.27 -4.63 -3.53
N SER A 213 11.72 -3.39 -3.41
CA SER A 213 12.91 -2.99 -2.64
C SER A 213 12.60 -1.87 -1.66
N GLU A 214 13.63 -1.35 -0.99
CA GLU A 214 13.45 -0.13 -0.19
C GLU A 214 12.95 1.03 -1.07
N MET A 215 11.98 1.76 -0.54
CA MET A 215 11.52 3.01 -1.10
C MET A 215 12.34 4.16 -0.51
N MET A 216 12.88 5.02 -1.36
CA MET A 216 13.60 6.21 -0.88
C MET A 216 12.65 7.14 -0.13
N GLY A 217 13.17 7.90 0.83
CA GLY A 217 12.36 8.73 1.72
C GLY A 217 11.48 9.80 1.05
N TYR A 218 11.70 10.06 -0.25
CA TYR A 218 10.77 10.88 -1.03
C TYR A 218 9.42 10.17 -1.26
N GLY A 219 9.42 8.84 -1.36
CA GLY A 219 8.24 8.05 -1.64
C GLY A 219 7.76 8.12 -3.09
N MET A 220 6.46 7.96 -3.29
CA MET A 220 5.83 8.06 -4.61
C MET A 220 5.79 9.53 -5.08
N PRO A 221 6.12 9.83 -6.34
CA PRO A 221 6.10 11.19 -6.88
C PRO A 221 4.66 11.64 -7.19
N TYR A 222 3.84 11.87 -6.16
CA TYR A 222 2.41 12.16 -6.29
C TYR A 222 2.09 13.37 -7.17
N HIS A 223 2.97 14.37 -7.22
CA HIS A 223 2.83 15.52 -8.11
C HIS A 223 2.83 15.17 -9.60
N LYS A 224 3.26 13.92 -9.95
CA LYS A 224 3.24 13.38 -11.32
C LYS A 224 2.16 12.31 -11.50
N ILE A 225 2.08 11.35 -10.57
CA ILE A 225 1.29 10.14 -10.75
C ILE A 225 -0.16 10.23 -10.27
N LEU A 226 -0.49 11.17 -9.35
CA LEU A 226 -1.81 11.22 -8.72
C LEU A 226 -2.96 11.36 -9.74
N LYS A 227 -2.77 12.12 -10.81
CA LYS A 227 -3.78 12.29 -11.87
C LYS A 227 -4.21 10.98 -12.51
N TYR A 228 -3.28 10.03 -12.65
CA TYR A 228 -3.57 8.71 -13.21
C TYR A 228 -4.30 7.81 -12.21
N LEU A 229 -3.95 7.94 -10.92
CA LEU A 229 -4.60 7.19 -9.83
C LEU A 229 -6.03 7.68 -9.57
N LEU A 230 -6.32 8.97 -9.79
CA LEU A 230 -7.65 9.56 -9.62
C LEU A 230 -8.55 9.41 -10.84
N ALA A 231 -8.03 8.96 -11.97
CA ALA A 231 -8.82 8.77 -13.19
C ALA A 231 -9.92 7.73 -12.97
N ASP A 232 -11.03 7.86 -13.71
CA ASP A 232 -12.15 6.92 -13.67
C ASP A 232 -11.71 5.47 -13.98
N ASN A 233 -10.70 5.34 -14.84
CA ASN A 233 -9.95 4.13 -15.11
C ASN A 233 -8.47 4.48 -14.87
N PRO A 234 -7.86 4.05 -13.78
CA PRO A 234 -6.47 4.35 -13.48
C PRO A 234 -5.52 3.89 -14.58
N ASP A 235 -4.57 4.74 -14.95
CA ASP A 235 -3.53 4.44 -15.95
C ASP A 235 -2.27 3.94 -15.24
N TYR A 236 -2.21 2.64 -15.01
CA TYR A 236 -1.12 2.01 -14.28
C TYR A 236 0.21 1.99 -15.04
N GLU A 237 0.16 1.96 -16.37
CA GLU A 237 1.36 2.06 -17.21
C GLU A 237 2.01 3.42 -17.05
N ALA A 238 1.22 4.50 -17.10
CA ALA A 238 1.70 5.86 -16.88
C ALA A 238 2.20 6.07 -15.44
N VAL A 239 1.58 5.43 -14.43
CA VAL A 239 2.09 5.44 -13.04
C VAL A 239 3.51 4.87 -12.99
N CYS A 240 3.76 3.69 -13.56
CA CYS A 240 5.09 3.08 -13.57
C CYS A 240 6.10 3.90 -14.38
N SER A 241 5.70 4.43 -15.52
CA SER A 241 6.54 5.25 -16.41
C SER A 241 6.97 6.56 -15.73
N ASP A 242 6.03 7.31 -15.15
CA ASP A 242 6.33 8.58 -14.50
C ASP A 242 7.10 8.40 -13.18
N PHE A 243 6.88 7.30 -12.43
CA PHE A 243 7.70 6.92 -11.30
C PHE A 243 9.15 6.68 -11.73
N THR A 244 9.36 5.85 -12.74
CA THR A 244 10.71 5.50 -13.24
C THR A 244 11.43 6.73 -13.78
N SER A 245 10.73 7.55 -14.57
CA SER A 245 11.27 8.81 -15.10
C SER A 245 11.65 9.78 -13.99
N PHE A 246 10.83 9.89 -12.93
CA PHE A 246 11.14 10.73 -11.79
C PHE A 246 12.42 10.30 -11.09
N TYR A 247 12.52 9.02 -10.73
CA TYR A 247 13.68 8.51 -10.00
C TYR A 247 14.97 8.49 -10.84
N ASN A 248 14.89 8.28 -12.15
CA ASN A 248 16.06 8.41 -13.05
C ASN A 248 16.65 9.85 -13.06
N ASN A 249 15.84 10.86 -12.74
CA ASN A 249 16.26 12.25 -12.68
C ASN A 249 16.39 12.79 -11.24
N PHE A 250 16.12 11.96 -10.24
CA PHE A 250 16.21 12.35 -8.84
C PHE A 250 17.65 12.18 -8.31
N SER A 251 17.99 12.90 -7.25
CA SER A 251 19.34 12.81 -6.64
C SER A 251 19.67 11.45 -6.05
N MET A 252 18.67 10.65 -5.72
CA MET A 252 18.78 9.25 -5.30
C MET A 252 18.06 8.37 -6.33
N PRO A 253 18.74 7.96 -7.42
CA PRO A 253 18.11 7.30 -8.58
C PRO A 253 17.86 5.80 -8.32
N TYR A 254 17.32 5.47 -7.18
CA TYR A 254 17.07 4.10 -6.76
C TYR A 254 15.57 3.87 -6.63
N GLY A 255 15.02 2.91 -7.36
CA GLY A 255 13.61 2.63 -7.23
C GLY A 255 13.09 1.52 -8.12
N THR A 256 12.12 0.81 -7.59
CA THR A 256 11.31 -0.18 -8.30
C THR A 256 9.84 0.09 -8.04
N ILE A 257 9.00 -0.21 -9.02
CA ILE A 257 7.54 -0.20 -8.93
C ILE A 257 6.97 -1.32 -9.77
N ALA A 258 5.92 -1.95 -9.29
CA ALA A 258 5.15 -2.91 -10.08
C ALA A 258 3.66 -2.79 -9.77
N VAL A 259 2.85 -3.14 -10.76
CA VAL A 259 1.41 -3.31 -10.63
C VAL A 259 1.10 -4.78 -10.82
N THR A 260 0.56 -5.39 -9.78
CA THR A 260 0.15 -6.80 -9.78
C THR A 260 -1.36 -6.88 -9.94
N ASP A 261 -1.82 -7.59 -10.97
CA ASP A 261 -3.23 -7.94 -11.14
C ASP A 261 -3.54 -9.16 -10.26
N LEU A 262 -4.26 -8.91 -9.17
CA LEU A 262 -4.52 -9.90 -8.15
C LEU A 262 -5.45 -11.03 -8.61
N ALA A 263 -6.13 -10.86 -9.74
CA ALA A 263 -6.95 -11.92 -10.34
C ALA A 263 -6.14 -13.15 -10.79
N TYR A 264 -4.83 -12.96 -11.07
CA TYR A 264 -3.95 -14.04 -11.51
C TYR A 264 -3.16 -14.72 -10.39
N THR A 265 -3.34 -14.31 -9.14
CA THR A 265 -2.59 -14.88 -7.99
C THR A 265 -2.93 -16.35 -7.74
N GLU A 266 -4.19 -16.75 -7.89
CA GLU A 266 -4.61 -18.17 -7.74
C GLU A 266 -4.07 -19.05 -8.86
N GLU A 267 -4.01 -18.53 -10.11
CA GLU A 267 -3.40 -19.25 -11.24
C GLU A 267 -1.91 -19.47 -10.97
N MET A 268 -1.20 -18.43 -10.47
CA MET A 268 0.21 -18.54 -10.09
C MET A 268 0.42 -19.51 -8.91
N ALA A 269 -0.43 -19.50 -7.90
CA ALA A 269 -0.34 -20.44 -6.78
C ALA A 269 -0.54 -21.89 -7.23
N SER A 270 -1.51 -22.11 -8.11
CA SER A 270 -1.76 -23.43 -8.69
C SER A 270 -0.58 -23.94 -9.52
N PHE A 271 0.01 -23.06 -10.33
CA PHE A 271 1.23 -23.36 -11.09
C PHE A 271 2.40 -23.67 -10.15
N MET A 272 2.64 -22.85 -9.13
CA MET A 272 3.70 -23.09 -8.15
C MET A 272 3.52 -24.40 -7.40
N LYS A 273 2.29 -24.74 -7.02
CA LYS A 273 1.98 -26.02 -6.40
C LYS A 273 2.36 -27.21 -7.29
N ALA A 274 2.06 -27.10 -8.58
CA ALA A 274 2.38 -28.17 -9.54
C ALA A 274 3.89 -28.33 -9.74
N ILE A 275 4.63 -27.24 -9.87
CA ILE A 275 6.08 -27.33 -10.07
C ILE A 275 6.85 -27.71 -8.81
N ASN A 276 6.38 -27.36 -7.61
CA ASN A 276 7.01 -27.75 -6.35
C ASN A 276 6.95 -29.27 -6.11
N ILE A 277 6.07 -30.00 -6.81
CA ILE A 277 6.03 -31.48 -6.76
C ILE A 277 7.14 -32.09 -7.63
N THR A 278 7.49 -31.44 -8.74
CA THR A 278 8.37 -32.01 -9.78
C THR A 278 9.78 -31.40 -9.77
N HIS A 279 9.91 -30.18 -9.24
CA HIS A 279 11.16 -29.43 -9.19
C HIS A 279 11.54 -29.15 -7.74
N THR A 280 12.82 -29.25 -7.43
CA THR A 280 13.38 -28.88 -6.12
C THR A 280 14.40 -27.79 -6.34
N PHE A 281 14.26 -26.68 -5.60
CA PHE A 281 15.24 -25.61 -5.66
C PHE A 281 16.60 -26.06 -5.09
N ASP A 282 17.63 -25.88 -5.89
CA ASP A 282 19.01 -26.18 -5.50
C ASP A 282 19.58 -24.98 -4.74
N LEU A 283 19.79 -25.13 -3.44
CA LEU A 283 20.30 -24.05 -2.59
C LEU A 283 21.73 -23.61 -2.96
N ASP A 284 22.52 -24.46 -3.61
CA ASP A 284 23.85 -24.07 -4.10
C ASP A 284 23.77 -23.04 -5.26
N LYS A 285 22.57 -22.85 -5.84
CA LYS A 285 22.28 -21.85 -6.87
C LYS A 285 21.58 -20.59 -6.35
N ILE A 286 21.53 -20.39 -5.03
CA ILE A 286 20.84 -19.23 -4.45
C ILE A 286 21.44 -17.91 -4.94
N ASP A 287 22.74 -17.86 -5.19
CA ASP A 287 23.45 -16.69 -5.71
C ASP A 287 23.15 -16.39 -7.19
N ASP A 288 22.51 -17.33 -7.91
CA ASP A 288 22.02 -17.13 -9.28
C ASP A 288 20.63 -16.45 -9.31
N VAL A 289 20.00 -16.27 -8.17
CA VAL A 289 18.70 -15.59 -8.02
C VAL A 289 18.93 -14.13 -7.63
N GLN A 290 18.30 -13.19 -8.32
CA GLN A 290 18.43 -11.77 -8.05
C GLN A 290 17.96 -11.43 -6.62
N ASP A 291 18.89 -10.95 -5.79
CA ASP A 291 18.63 -10.36 -4.47
C ASP A 291 17.96 -9.00 -4.64
N LEU A 292 16.89 -8.74 -3.88
CA LEU A 292 16.15 -7.47 -3.89
C LEU A 292 16.15 -6.74 -2.53
N ASP A 293 16.75 -7.32 -1.48
CA ASP A 293 16.84 -6.66 -0.19
C ASP A 293 18.23 -6.12 0.20
N VAL A 294 19.27 -6.49 -0.56
CA VAL A 294 20.62 -5.88 -0.49
C VAL A 294 21.16 -5.84 0.95
N GLU A 295 21.16 -6.99 1.64
CA GLU A 295 21.59 -7.09 3.06
C GLU A 295 20.73 -6.29 4.05
N HIS A 296 19.51 -5.89 3.67
CA HIS A 296 18.52 -5.43 4.64
C HIS A 296 18.21 -6.55 5.63
N PHE A 297 18.08 -7.77 5.11
CA PHE A 297 18.07 -9.01 5.88
C PHE A 297 19.33 -9.82 5.60
N THR A 298 19.87 -10.46 6.63
CA THR A 298 21.05 -11.33 6.51
C THR A 298 20.76 -12.67 7.19
N PRO A 299 20.67 -13.78 6.42
CA PRO A 299 20.64 -13.90 4.94
C PRO A 299 19.40 -13.23 4.28
N THR A 300 19.50 -12.99 2.97
CA THR A 300 18.46 -12.40 2.12
C THR A 300 17.10 -13.09 2.30
N VAL A 301 16.04 -12.28 2.35
CA VAL A 301 14.63 -12.73 2.43
C VAL A 301 13.94 -12.58 1.08
N TYR A 302 14.17 -11.47 0.37
CA TYR A 302 13.40 -11.10 -0.81
C TYR A 302 14.22 -11.29 -2.09
N PHE A 303 13.82 -12.28 -2.87
CA PHE A 303 14.40 -12.60 -4.17
C PHE A 303 13.42 -12.27 -5.30
N ASP A 304 13.93 -11.95 -6.49
CA ASP A 304 13.09 -11.73 -7.68
C ASP A 304 12.38 -13.03 -8.08
N LEU A 305 11.04 -12.99 -8.20
CA LEU A 305 10.24 -14.16 -8.54
C LEU A 305 10.58 -14.73 -9.92
N GLY A 306 10.86 -13.86 -10.91
CA GLY A 306 11.19 -14.29 -12.27
C GLY A 306 12.52 -15.02 -12.32
N SER A 307 13.56 -14.50 -11.65
CA SER A 307 14.87 -15.17 -11.59
C SER A 307 14.80 -16.47 -10.76
N TYR A 308 14.01 -16.50 -9.68
CA TYR A 308 13.74 -17.72 -8.93
C TYR A 308 13.11 -18.81 -9.81
N LEU A 309 12.08 -18.46 -10.59
CA LEU A 309 11.42 -19.39 -11.52
C LEU A 309 12.40 -19.92 -12.59
N ARG A 310 13.28 -19.04 -13.10
CA ARG A 310 14.33 -19.44 -14.06
C ARG A 310 15.27 -20.49 -13.47
N VAL A 311 15.74 -20.26 -12.24
CA VAL A 311 16.64 -21.20 -11.57
C VAL A 311 15.92 -22.50 -11.20
N LEU A 312 14.69 -22.41 -10.69
CA LEU A 312 13.88 -23.56 -10.29
C LEU A 312 13.56 -24.48 -11.47
N CYS A 313 13.14 -23.91 -12.61
CA CYS A 313 12.82 -24.68 -13.82
C CYS A 313 14.08 -25.24 -14.50
N GLY A 314 15.24 -24.61 -14.33
CA GLY A 314 16.49 -25.09 -14.95
C GLY A 314 16.38 -25.29 -16.47
N ASP A 315 16.60 -26.52 -16.93
CA ASP A 315 16.56 -26.90 -18.35
C ASP A 315 15.14 -27.20 -18.88
N ASP A 316 14.11 -27.16 -18.01
CA ASP A 316 12.71 -27.37 -18.43
C ASP A 316 12.13 -26.09 -19.08
N ALA A 317 12.52 -25.88 -20.34
CA ALA A 317 12.10 -24.72 -21.10
C ALA A 317 10.58 -24.59 -21.29
N PRO A 318 9.79 -25.65 -21.51
CA PRO A 318 8.33 -25.55 -21.54
C PRO A 318 7.74 -24.98 -20.26
N THR A 319 8.10 -25.52 -19.09
CA THR A 319 7.62 -25.07 -17.78
C THR A 319 8.05 -23.61 -17.52
N TYR A 320 9.28 -23.25 -17.84
CA TYR A 320 9.73 -21.85 -17.72
C TYR A 320 8.97 -20.90 -18.65
N THR A 321 8.62 -21.35 -19.86
CA THR A 321 7.80 -20.54 -20.78
C THR A 321 6.40 -20.30 -20.21
N GLU A 322 5.78 -21.31 -19.64
CA GLU A 322 4.47 -21.17 -18.94
C GLU A 322 4.58 -20.19 -17.78
N ALA A 323 5.58 -20.36 -16.92
CA ALA A 323 5.86 -19.47 -15.77
C ALA A 323 5.98 -18.00 -16.22
N THR A 324 6.76 -17.73 -17.26
CA THR A 324 6.97 -16.36 -17.75
C THR A 324 5.72 -15.75 -18.38
N ASN A 325 4.90 -16.55 -19.06
CA ASN A 325 3.63 -16.09 -19.63
C ASN A 325 2.62 -15.74 -18.52
N LEU A 326 2.57 -16.55 -17.47
CA LEU A 326 1.72 -16.28 -16.30
C LEU A 326 2.21 -15.05 -15.55
N LEU A 327 3.52 -14.92 -15.36
CA LEU A 327 4.12 -13.75 -14.69
C LEU A 327 3.80 -12.44 -15.43
N LYS A 328 3.76 -12.44 -16.78
CA LYS A 328 3.34 -11.28 -17.58
C LYS A 328 1.88 -10.89 -17.36
N LYS A 329 0.99 -11.86 -17.13
CA LYS A 329 -0.41 -11.57 -16.78
C LYS A 329 -0.51 -11.01 -15.37
N LEU A 330 0.21 -11.64 -14.43
CA LEU A 330 0.22 -11.27 -13.02
C LEU A 330 0.83 -9.87 -12.79
N VAL A 331 1.88 -9.52 -13.53
CA VAL A 331 2.56 -8.21 -13.45
C VAL A 331 2.50 -7.52 -14.81
N PRO A 332 1.35 -6.92 -15.17
CA PRO A 332 1.17 -6.29 -16.50
C PRO A 332 2.02 -5.01 -16.66
N TYR A 333 2.29 -4.30 -15.56
CA TYR A 333 3.07 -3.05 -15.60
C TYR A 333 4.13 -3.04 -14.50
N LYS A 334 5.32 -2.58 -14.84
CA LYS A 334 6.43 -2.41 -13.90
C LYS A 334 7.44 -1.40 -14.41
N GLY A 335 8.24 -0.86 -13.49
CA GLY A 335 9.30 0.07 -13.80
C GLY A 335 10.45 -0.03 -12.80
N THR A 336 11.65 0.26 -13.26
CA THR A 336 12.85 0.31 -12.42
C THR A 336 13.86 1.27 -12.99
N THR A 337 14.66 1.87 -12.13
CA THR A 337 15.85 2.64 -12.53
C THR A 337 17.05 1.75 -12.89
N GLY A 338 16.92 0.43 -12.76
CA GLY A 338 18.03 -0.52 -12.89
C GLY A 338 18.92 -0.62 -11.63
N MET A 339 18.66 0.23 -10.65
CA MET A 339 19.41 0.27 -9.39
C MET A 339 18.48 0.31 -8.20
N ILE A 340 18.83 -0.39 -7.13
CA ILE A 340 18.19 -0.30 -5.82
C ILE A 340 19.21 0.06 -4.76
N TYR A 341 18.77 0.46 -3.58
CA TYR A 341 19.61 0.83 -2.46
C TYR A 341 19.08 0.23 -1.17
N SER A 342 19.95 -0.27 -0.33
CA SER A 342 19.62 -0.62 1.05
C SER A 342 20.18 0.41 2.02
N TRP A 343 19.29 1.00 2.81
CA TRP A 343 19.71 1.90 3.90
C TRP A 343 20.44 1.14 5.00
N THR A 344 20.02 -0.09 5.29
CA THR A 344 20.65 -0.97 6.29
C THR A 344 22.01 -1.45 5.80
N GLY A 345 22.08 -1.99 4.58
CA GLY A 345 23.32 -2.45 3.93
C GLY A 345 24.24 -1.31 3.50
N ARG A 346 23.73 -0.06 3.44
CA ARG A 346 24.44 1.16 3.02
C ARG A 346 25.13 1.03 1.66
N LYS A 347 24.49 0.32 0.74
CA LYS A 347 25.04 0.11 -0.60
C LYS A 347 23.97 0.02 -1.67
N PRO A 348 24.31 0.45 -2.91
CA PRO A 348 23.48 0.19 -4.07
C PRO A 348 23.71 -1.23 -4.59
N LEU A 349 22.72 -1.73 -5.35
CA LEU A 349 22.80 -2.95 -6.14
C LEU A 349 22.22 -2.71 -7.52
N GLU A 350 22.94 -3.16 -8.55
CA GLU A 350 22.43 -3.19 -9.92
C GLU A 350 21.49 -4.38 -10.10
N LEU A 351 20.34 -4.14 -10.70
CA LEU A 351 19.37 -5.17 -11.04
C LEU A 351 19.73 -5.77 -12.40
N LYS A 352 20.09 -7.04 -12.43
CA LYS A 352 20.31 -7.83 -13.65
C LYS A 352 18.98 -8.38 -14.17
N GLU A 353 18.07 -8.72 -13.27
CA GLU A 353 16.74 -9.26 -13.55
C GLU A 353 15.71 -8.54 -12.68
N TYR A 354 14.52 -8.29 -13.25
CA TYR A 354 13.44 -7.65 -12.52
C TYR A 354 12.08 -8.12 -13.05
N SER A 355 11.39 -8.92 -12.27
CA SER A 355 10.05 -9.42 -12.60
C SER A 355 8.92 -8.53 -12.10
N GLY A 356 9.19 -7.71 -11.08
CA GLY A 356 8.21 -6.84 -10.41
C GLY A 356 7.59 -7.45 -9.16
N LEU A 357 7.91 -8.70 -8.82
CA LEU A 357 7.50 -9.36 -7.58
C LEU A 357 8.69 -10.00 -6.88
N THR A 358 8.66 -9.99 -5.54
CA THR A 358 9.56 -10.81 -4.73
C THR A 358 8.91 -12.14 -4.35
N ILE A 359 9.77 -13.11 -3.98
CA ILE A 359 9.42 -14.37 -3.34
C ILE A 359 10.42 -14.70 -2.25
N SER A 360 9.98 -15.35 -1.18
CA SER A 360 10.84 -15.75 -0.05
C SER A 360 11.09 -17.27 0.04
N ASP A 361 10.57 -18.05 -0.90
CA ASP A 361 10.71 -19.51 -0.87
C ASP A 361 12.17 -19.98 -0.83
N PRO A 362 13.13 -19.42 -1.60
CA PRO A 362 14.53 -19.83 -1.56
C PRO A 362 15.29 -19.33 -0.31
N SER A 363 14.71 -18.42 0.48
CA SER A 363 15.40 -17.82 1.62
C SER A 363 15.78 -18.83 2.69
N ILE A 364 17.04 -18.74 3.14
CA ILE A 364 17.59 -19.46 4.28
C ILE A 364 17.64 -18.60 5.55
N ASN A 365 17.08 -17.40 5.52
CA ASN A 365 16.95 -16.55 6.70
C ASN A 365 16.10 -17.26 7.76
N ALA A 366 16.64 -17.43 8.97
CA ALA A 366 16.00 -18.24 10.02
C ALA A 366 14.56 -17.79 10.34
N LYS A 367 14.32 -16.47 10.37
CA LYS A 367 12.99 -15.93 10.65
C LYS A 367 12.03 -16.18 9.48
N ALA A 368 12.49 -15.99 8.24
CA ALA A 368 11.69 -16.27 7.06
C ALA A 368 11.32 -17.77 6.97
N VAL A 369 12.29 -18.67 7.20
CA VAL A 369 12.07 -20.12 7.21
C VAL A 369 11.06 -20.55 8.29
N GLU A 370 11.14 -19.92 9.49
CA GLU A 370 10.21 -20.21 10.58
C GLU A 370 8.77 -19.75 10.27
N THR A 371 8.64 -18.59 9.63
CA THR A 371 7.33 -17.89 9.54
C THR A 371 6.64 -18.00 8.19
N LYS A 372 7.37 -18.20 7.07
CA LYS A 372 6.76 -18.32 5.73
C LYS A 372 5.71 -19.43 5.63
N LYS A 373 5.88 -20.53 6.42
CA LYS A 373 4.92 -21.63 6.48
C LYS A 373 3.56 -21.24 7.06
N GLN A 374 3.45 -20.06 7.65
CA GLN A 374 2.20 -19.52 8.18
C GLN A 374 1.49 -18.62 7.16
N THR A 375 2.13 -18.27 6.04
CA THR A 375 1.52 -17.45 4.99
C THR A 375 0.48 -18.23 4.21
N THR A 376 -0.54 -17.54 3.73
CA THR A 376 -1.55 -18.14 2.85
C THR A 376 -0.94 -18.60 1.52
N TRP A 377 0.10 -17.90 1.04
CA TRP A 377 0.87 -18.29 -0.14
C TRP A 377 1.51 -19.67 0.03
N TRP A 378 2.28 -19.86 1.11
CA TRP A 378 2.93 -21.14 1.38
C TRP A 378 1.92 -22.30 1.44
N ASN A 379 0.83 -22.10 2.18
CA ASN A 379 -0.21 -23.10 2.31
C ASN A 379 -0.92 -23.45 1.00
N ALA A 380 -0.95 -22.51 0.04
CA ALA A 380 -1.54 -22.74 -1.28
C ALA A 380 -0.58 -23.46 -2.25
N THR A 381 0.73 -23.33 -2.05
CA THR A 381 1.76 -23.78 -3.01
C THR A 381 2.54 -25.00 -2.55
N HIS A 382 2.47 -25.38 -1.27
CA HIS A 382 3.12 -26.52 -0.65
C HIS A 382 2.11 -27.42 0.05
#